data_69e18f38b46784e77cfee70cdadbb8db
#
_entry.id   69e18f38b46784e77cfee70cdadbb8db
#
_cell.length_a   1.000
_cell.length_b   1.000
_cell.length_c   1.000
_cell.angle_alpha   90.00
_cell.angle_beta   90.00
_cell.angle_gamma   90.00
#
_symmetry.space_group_name_H-M   'P 1'
#
loop_
_entity.id
_entity.type
_entity.pdbx_description
1 polymer ?
#
loop_
_entity_poly.entity_id
_entity_poly.type
_entity_poly.pdbx_seq_one_letter_code
_entity_poly.pdbx_strand_id
1 'polypeptide(L)'
;MISVVEAFEFSTSFARGKWSENDFVMVKGPRWDNFGSWLQMDDHIVQNVPANASEKDLQTRMHSEAYVAMCFAKKIRMAKKVICSSTMSFDYRMAPLIVIAPTLGKCEKTGVPEFREHWEIVLYDKGINVWHHTWENGKPAWVKFSYLLEEYLPNTKYQLNAVITDTPKGQMLEVGCNGKKFGCFLPGLGKEFYLGIIGCEGRNRFYDFKISADKGDALTE
;
A
#
# COMPACT_ATOMS: atom_id res chain seq x y z
N MET A 1 34.27 11.98 5.29
CA MET A 1 33.14 12.92 5.07
C MET A 1 31.87 12.20 5.54
N ILE A 2 31.19 12.72 6.56
CA ILE A 2 29.93 12.18 7.05
C ILE A 2 28.85 12.62 6.06
N SER A 3 28.29 11.72 5.25
CA SER A 3 27.16 12.07 4.41
C SER A 3 25.90 12.11 5.28
N VAL A 4 25.38 13.29 5.50
CA VAL A 4 24.09 13.47 6.20
C VAL A 4 23.00 12.96 5.29
N VAL A 5 22.30 11.92 5.69
CA VAL A 5 21.07 11.50 5.00
C VAL A 5 20.00 12.53 5.37
N GLU A 6 19.58 13.34 4.41
CA GLU A 6 18.52 14.33 4.64
C GLU A 6 17.18 13.64 4.92
N ALA A 7 16.31 14.31 5.69
CA ALA A 7 14.94 13.86 5.87
C ALA A 7 14.25 13.83 4.50
N PHE A 8 13.48 12.79 4.25
CA PHE A 8 12.71 12.66 3.03
C PHE A 8 11.24 12.96 3.31
N GLU A 9 10.65 13.80 2.50
CA GLU A 9 9.24 14.15 2.55
C GLU A 9 8.65 14.07 1.14
N PHE A 10 7.54 13.35 1.00
CA PHE A 10 6.73 13.33 -0.20
C PHE A 10 5.26 13.45 0.21
N SER A 11 4.53 14.32 -0.45
CA SER A 11 3.08 14.50 -0.22
C SER A 11 2.40 14.87 -1.51
N THR A 12 1.34 14.16 -1.83
CA THR A 12 0.50 14.44 -2.98
C THR A 12 -0.98 14.34 -2.63
N SER A 13 -1.80 15.16 -3.28
CA SER A 13 -3.24 15.01 -3.31
C SER A 13 -3.62 14.38 -4.64
N PHE A 14 -4.49 13.39 -4.63
CA PHE A 14 -5.00 12.77 -5.86
C PHE A 14 -6.15 13.56 -6.50
N ALA A 15 -6.35 14.82 -6.12
CA ALA A 15 -7.23 15.71 -6.84
C ALA A 15 -6.70 15.98 -8.27
N ARG A 16 -7.62 16.22 -9.21
CA ARG A 16 -7.30 16.43 -10.61
C ARG A 16 -6.23 17.52 -10.80
N GLY A 17 -5.15 17.18 -11.50
CA GLY A 17 -4.03 18.08 -11.77
C GLY A 17 -3.13 18.43 -10.57
N LYS A 18 -3.25 17.69 -9.45
CA LYS A 18 -2.43 17.90 -8.24
C LYS A 18 -1.38 16.80 -8.01
N TRP A 19 -1.31 15.79 -8.86
CA TRP A 19 -0.36 14.69 -8.78
C TRP A 19 0.18 14.34 -10.17
N SER A 20 1.25 13.57 -10.20
CA SER A 20 1.90 13.08 -11.42
C SER A 20 2.00 11.57 -11.39
N GLU A 21 1.58 10.91 -12.46
CA GLU A 21 1.79 9.47 -12.63
C GLU A 21 3.30 9.11 -12.65
N ASN A 22 4.17 10.05 -13.05
CA ASN A 22 5.62 9.85 -13.04
C ASN A 22 6.22 9.68 -11.64
N ASP A 23 5.50 10.08 -10.59
CA ASP A 23 5.93 9.85 -9.21
C ASP A 23 5.69 8.41 -8.76
N PHE A 24 5.02 7.61 -9.59
CA PHE A 24 4.60 6.26 -9.25
C PHE A 24 5.00 5.24 -10.33
N VAL A 25 5.11 4.00 -9.93
CA VAL A 25 5.23 2.85 -10.82
C VAL A 25 4.03 1.93 -10.62
N MET A 26 3.36 1.58 -11.71
CA MET A 26 2.28 0.59 -11.69
C MET A 26 2.83 -0.79 -11.41
N VAL A 27 2.20 -1.53 -10.51
CA VAL A 27 2.69 -2.84 -10.05
C VAL A 27 1.59 -3.89 -10.16
N LYS A 28 1.89 -4.99 -10.81
CA LYS A 28 0.99 -6.13 -10.96
C LYS A 28 0.92 -6.94 -9.67
N GLY A 29 -0.29 -7.33 -9.27
CA GLY A 29 -0.49 -8.34 -8.24
C GLY A 29 -0.28 -9.75 -8.79
N PRO A 30 0.49 -10.63 -8.13
CA PRO A 30 0.83 -11.94 -8.70
C PRO A 30 -0.38 -12.89 -8.82
N ARG A 31 -1.44 -12.62 -8.10
CA ARG A 31 -2.68 -13.43 -8.10
C ARG A 31 -3.72 -12.97 -9.14
N TRP A 32 -3.42 -11.93 -9.90
CA TRP A 32 -4.31 -11.33 -10.87
C TRP A 32 -3.74 -11.49 -12.28
N ASP A 33 -4.57 -11.89 -13.24
CA ASP A 33 -4.12 -12.07 -14.62
C ASP A 33 -3.70 -10.74 -15.24
N ASN A 34 -4.47 -9.68 -14.97
CA ASN A 34 -4.17 -8.31 -15.37
C ASN A 34 -4.11 -7.42 -14.14
N PHE A 35 -3.72 -6.17 -14.34
CA PHE A 35 -3.99 -5.10 -13.38
C PHE A 35 -4.82 -4.02 -14.07
N GLY A 36 -5.69 -3.37 -13.28
CA GLY A 36 -6.56 -2.32 -13.75
C GLY A 36 -5.82 -1.00 -14.00
N SER A 37 -6.59 0.04 -14.13
CA SER A 37 -6.11 1.41 -14.22
C SER A 37 -6.83 2.29 -13.19
N TRP A 38 -6.24 3.44 -12.90
CA TRP A 38 -6.89 4.45 -12.08
C TRP A 38 -7.79 5.35 -12.95
N LEU A 39 -8.99 5.59 -12.48
CA LEU A 39 -9.88 6.62 -13.01
C LEU A 39 -9.73 7.87 -12.17
N GLN A 40 -9.39 8.99 -12.82
CA GLN A 40 -9.29 10.29 -12.18
C GLN A 40 -10.67 10.90 -11.95
N MET A 41 -11.00 11.19 -10.71
CA MET A 41 -12.15 11.98 -10.30
C MET A 41 -11.69 13.41 -9.94
N ASP A 42 -12.61 14.27 -9.48
CA ASP A 42 -12.24 15.66 -9.19
C ASP A 42 -11.32 15.78 -7.96
N ASP A 43 -11.59 15.02 -6.89
CA ASP A 43 -10.86 15.08 -5.62
C ASP A 43 -10.11 13.80 -5.25
N HIS A 44 -10.16 12.75 -6.08
CA HIS A 44 -9.56 11.44 -5.79
C HIS A 44 -9.29 10.62 -7.05
N ILE A 45 -8.62 9.49 -6.87
CA ILE A 45 -8.53 8.40 -7.84
C ILE A 45 -9.31 7.19 -7.32
N VAL A 46 -9.84 6.39 -8.26
CA VAL A 46 -10.59 5.16 -7.98
C VAL A 46 -10.26 4.10 -9.04
N GLN A 47 -10.44 2.81 -8.74
CA GLN A 47 -10.27 1.78 -9.76
C GLN A 47 -11.25 2.01 -10.93
N ASN A 48 -10.73 1.87 -12.15
CA ASN A 48 -11.52 1.94 -13.37
C ASN A 48 -12.19 0.58 -13.65
N VAL A 49 -13.18 0.25 -12.82
CA VAL A 49 -13.95 -0.99 -12.95
C VAL A 49 -15.18 -0.79 -13.84
N PRO A 50 -15.71 -1.84 -14.49
CA PRO A 50 -16.92 -1.73 -15.29
C PRO A 50 -18.09 -1.12 -14.51
N ALA A 51 -18.81 -0.19 -15.11
CA ALA A 51 -19.91 0.52 -14.46
C ALA A 51 -21.04 -0.43 -14.00
N ASN A 52 -21.23 -1.54 -14.72
CA ASN A 52 -22.24 -2.57 -14.42
C ASN A 52 -21.73 -3.68 -13.50
N ALA A 53 -20.46 -3.65 -13.07
CA ALA A 53 -19.96 -4.62 -12.11
C ALA A 53 -20.67 -4.44 -10.76
N SER A 54 -21.27 -5.52 -10.26
CA SER A 54 -21.85 -5.51 -8.92
C SER A 54 -20.76 -5.59 -7.84
N GLU A 55 -21.08 -5.15 -6.63
CA GLU A 55 -20.20 -5.27 -5.48
C GLU A 55 -19.73 -6.72 -5.25
N LYS A 56 -20.66 -7.68 -5.44
CA LYS A 56 -20.36 -9.10 -5.33
C LYS A 56 -19.36 -9.56 -6.38
N ASP A 57 -19.51 -9.11 -7.62
CA ASP A 57 -18.62 -9.51 -8.72
C ASP A 57 -17.18 -9.01 -8.45
N LEU A 58 -17.05 -7.77 -7.97
CA LEU A 58 -15.76 -7.20 -7.61
C LEU A 58 -15.09 -7.96 -6.46
N GLN A 59 -15.86 -8.37 -5.44
CA GLN A 59 -15.33 -9.13 -4.31
C GLN A 59 -15.01 -10.59 -4.65
N THR A 60 -15.72 -11.19 -5.57
CA THR A 60 -15.45 -12.55 -6.04
C THR A 60 -14.34 -12.62 -7.09
N ARG A 61 -13.72 -11.47 -7.40
CA ARG A 61 -12.62 -11.35 -8.38
C ARG A 61 -13.01 -11.75 -9.81
N MET A 62 -14.29 -11.62 -10.15
CA MET A 62 -14.76 -11.85 -11.52
C MET A 62 -14.21 -10.81 -12.50
N HIS A 63 -13.80 -9.65 -12.00
CA HIS A 63 -13.20 -8.58 -12.79
C HIS A 63 -11.77 -8.32 -12.33
N SER A 64 -10.80 -8.60 -13.18
CA SER A 64 -9.38 -8.31 -12.90
C SER A 64 -9.09 -6.81 -12.76
N GLU A 65 -9.94 -5.96 -13.32
CA GLU A 65 -9.91 -4.50 -13.19
C GLU A 65 -10.14 -4.03 -11.73
N ALA A 66 -10.73 -4.88 -10.89
CA ALA A 66 -10.92 -4.60 -9.47
C ALA A 66 -9.58 -4.47 -8.70
N TYR A 67 -8.49 -4.96 -9.30
CA TYR A 67 -7.15 -4.81 -8.72
C TYR A 67 -6.37 -3.75 -9.49
N VAL A 68 -5.89 -2.74 -8.79
CA VAL A 68 -4.95 -1.76 -9.32
C VAL A 68 -3.98 -1.33 -8.22
N ALA A 69 -2.70 -1.31 -8.52
CA ALA A 69 -1.66 -0.97 -7.57
C ALA A 69 -0.62 -0.05 -8.15
N MET A 70 -0.13 0.86 -7.33
CA MET A 70 1.04 1.68 -7.65
C MET A 70 1.89 1.89 -6.41
N CYS A 71 3.21 1.91 -6.62
CA CYS A 71 4.18 2.30 -5.61
C CYS A 71 4.82 3.64 -5.98
N PHE A 72 5.22 4.41 -4.97
CA PHE A 72 6.13 5.53 -5.18
C PHE A 72 7.37 5.04 -5.95
N ALA A 73 7.79 5.78 -6.97
CA ALA A 73 8.76 5.30 -7.96
C ALA A 73 10.18 5.07 -7.40
N LYS A 74 10.46 5.58 -6.20
CA LYS A 74 11.75 5.42 -5.53
C LYS A 74 11.61 4.57 -4.28
N LYS A 75 12.62 3.76 -3.98
CA LYS A 75 12.73 3.12 -2.66
C LYS A 75 12.94 4.16 -1.58
N ILE A 76 12.29 3.94 -0.46
CA ILE A 76 12.51 4.73 0.75
C ILE A 76 13.59 4.04 1.57
N ARG A 77 14.61 4.79 1.96
CA ARG A 77 15.64 4.34 2.89
C ARG A 77 15.25 4.77 4.30
N MET A 78 15.06 3.82 5.17
CA MET A 78 14.74 4.03 6.57
C MET A 78 16.00 4.17 7.40
N ALA A 79 16.15 5.30 8.09
CA ALA A 79 17.19 5.45 9.12
C ALA A 79 16.71 4.93 10.47
N LYS A 80 15.69 5.55 11.04
CA LYS A 80 15.06 5.14 12.31
C LYS A 80 13.56 4.88 12.12
N LYS A 81 12.88 5.77 11.40
CA LYS A 81 11.43 5.73 11.26
C LYS A 81 11.00 6.21 9.87
N VAL A 82 9.98 5.55 9.34
CA VAL A 82 9.25 5.98 8.15
C VAL A 82 7.77 6.02 8.50
N ILE A 83 7.09 7.08 8.08
CA ILE A 83 5.64 7.22 8.19
C ILE A 83 5.07 7.24 6.78
N CYS A 84 4.07 6.41 6.54
CA CYS A 84 3.27 6.42 5.32
C CYS A 84 1.81 6.61 5.69
N SER A 85 1.10 7.46 4.99
CA SER A 85 -0.34 7.63 5.20
C SER A 85 -1.09 7.90 3.92
N SER A 86 -2.36 7.52 3.91
CA SER A 86 -3.28 7.83 2.83
C SER A 86 -4.70 8.00 3.39
N THR A 87 -5.39 9.02 2.92
CA THR A 87 -6.82 9.17 3.12
C THR A 87 -7.55 8.35 2.06
N MET A 88 -8.42 7.45 2.50
CA MET A 88 -9.09 6.48 1.62
C MET A 88 -10.53 6.22 2.05
N SER A 89 -11.34 5.69 1.15
CA SER A 89 -12.69 5.18 1.43
C SER A 89 -13.02 3.99 0.52
N PHE A 90 -13.99 3.22 0.91
CA PHE A 90 -14.55 2.10 0.13
C PHE A 90 -16.07 2.24 0.07
N ASP A 91 -16.72 1.63 -0.91
CA ASP A 91 -18.18 1.79 -1.13
C ASP A 91 -19.03 0.62 -0.60
N TYR A 92 -18.43 -0.54 -0.33
CA TYR A 92 -19.19 -1.67 0.20
C TYR A 92 -18.53 -2.30 1.43
N ARG A 93 -17.47 -3.10 1.27
CA ARG A 93 -16.86 -3.84 2.38
C ARG A 93 -15.36 -3.69 2.48
N MET A 94 -14.68 -3.66 1.36
CA MET A 94 -13.20 -3.69 1.28
C MET A 94 -12.74 -3.20 -0.09
N ALA A 95 -11.51 -3.03 -0.41
CA ALA A 95 -10.31 -3.07 0.41
C ALA A 95 -9.29 -2.08 -0.15
N PRO A 96 -9.37 -0.79 0.20
CA PRO A 96 -8.25 0.10 -0.02
C PRO A 96 -7.14 -0.27 0.97
N LEU A 97 -5.89 -0.20 0.50
CA LEU A 97 -4.78 -0.60 1.34
C LEU A 97 -3.49 0.18 1.05
N ILE A 98 -2.61 0.22 2.05
CA ILE A 98 -1.21 0.62 1.92
C ILE A 98 -0.38 -0.66 1.71
N VAL A 99 0.58 -0.61 0.79
CA VAL A 99 1.51 -1.70 0.52
C VAL A 99 2.94 -1.30 0.89
N ILE A 100 3.68 -2.26 1.45
CA ILE A 100 5.11 -2.16 1.77
C ILE A 100 5.81 -3.32 1.07
N ALA A 101 6.75 -3.06 0.16
CA ALA A 101 7.44 -4.10 -0.59
C ALA A 101 8.96 -3.91 -0.57
N PRO A 102 9.75 -4.88 -0.08
CA PRO A 102 11.21 -4.79 -0.07
C PRO A 102 11.78 -4.66 -1.48
N THR A 103 11.17 -5.37 -2.43
CA THR A 103 11.57 -5.39 -3.84
C THR A 103 10.37 -5.56 -4.74
N LEU A 104 10.52 -5.11 -5.97
CA LEU A 104 9.60 -5.44 -7.06
C LEU A 104 10.30 -6.41 -8.00
N GLY A 105 9.61 -7.49 -8.35
CA GLY A 105 10.02 -8.41 -9.41
C GLY A 105 9.50 -7.97 -10.77
N LYS A 106 9.55 -8.88 -11.72
CA LYS A 106 8.96 -8.70 -13.05
C LYS A 106 8.01 -9.86 -13.36
N CYS A 107 6.87 -9.54 -13.93
CA CYS A 107 5.96 -10.52 -14.46
C CYS A 107 6.63 -11.24 -15.65
N GLU A 108 6.72 -12.55 -15.60
CA GLU A 108 7.40 -13.34 -16.65
C GLU A 108 6.73 -13.18 -18.02
N LYS A 109 5.40 -13.03 -18.05
CA LYS A 109 4.64 -12.92 -19.30
C LYS A 109 4.73 -11.55 -19.96
N THR A 110 4.81 -10.48 -19.16
CA THR A 110 4.64 -9.10 -19.67
C THR A 110 5.85 -8.20 -19.40
N GLY A 111 6.76 -8.61 -18.51
CA GLY A 111 7.91 -7.82 -18.10
C GLY A 111 7.60 -6.63 -17.18
N VAL A 112 6.32 -6.36 -16.89
CA VAL A 112 5.93 -5.26 -15.99
C VAL A 112 6.32 -5.54 -14.55
N PRO A 113 6.52 -4.51 -13.71
CA PRO A 113 6.76 -4.68 -12.28
C PRO A 113 5.67 -5.53 -11.63
N GLU A 114 6.06 -6.45 -10.77
CA GLU A 114 5.15 -7.36 -10.09
C GLU A 114 5.59 -7.52 -8.64
N PHE A 115 4.62 -7.51 -7.72
CA PHE A 115 4.94 -7.78 -6.32
C PHE A 115 5.50 -9.18 -6.15
N ARG A 116 6.52 -9.28 -5.31
CA ARG A 116 7.04 -10.53 -4.74
C ARG A 116 6.66 -10.55 -3.26
N GLU A 117 7.60 -10.66 -2.37
CA GLU A 117 7.33 -10.49 -0.94
C GLU A 117 6.85 -9.07 -0.66
N HIS A 118 5.73 -8.93 0.06
CA HIS A 118 5.17 -7.64 0.44
C HIS A 118 4.18 -7.78 1.60
N TRP A 119 3.90 -6.66 2.25
CA TRP A 119 2.86 -6.54 3.27
C TRP A 119 1.75 -5.62 2.77
N GLU A 120 0.51 -6.02 3.02
CA GLU A 120 -0.70 -5.25 2.72
C GLU A 120 -1.39 -4.87 4.03
N ILE A 121 -1.61 -3.56 4.23
CA ILE A 121 -2.36 -3.01 5.36
C ILE A 121 -3.74 -2.66 4.83
N VAL A 122 -4.71 -3.52 5.05
CA VAL A 122 -6.03 -3.50 4.42
C VAL A 122 -7.07 -2.89 5.33
N LEU A 123 -7.70 -1.80 4.90
CA LEU A 123 -8.88 -1.24 5.55
C LEU A 123 -10.14 -1.91 5.00
N TYR A 124 -11.05 -2.34 5.88
CA TYR A 124 -12.32 -2.95 5.51
C TYR A 124 -13.41 -2.68 6.55
N ASP A 125 -14.66 -3.09 6.27
CA ASP A 125 -15.83 -2.77 7.11
C ASP A 125 -15.73 -3.25 8.57
N LYS A 126 -14.95 -4.31 8.83
CA LYS A 126 -14.81 -4.92 10.17
C LYS A 126 -13.45 -4.74 10.79
N GLY A 127 -12.61 -3.86 10.22
CA GLY A 127 -11.32 -3.61 10.83
C GLY A 127 -10.19 -3.25 9.89
N ILE A 128 -8.99 -3.58 10.36
CA ILE A 128 -7.76 -3.45 9.60
C ILE A 128 -6.99 -4.76 9.72
N ASN A 129 -6.55 -5.30 8.61
CA ASN A 129 -5.70 -6.48 8.56
C ASN A 129 -4.30 -6.11 8.06
N VAL A 130 -3.29 -6.79 8.58
CA VAL A 130 -1.96 -6.84 7.97
C VAL A 130 -1.76 -8.24 7.39
N TRP A 131 -1.57 -8.30 6.09
CA TRP A 131 -1.27 -9.53 5.38
C TRP A 131 0.20 -9.55 4.97
N HIS A 132 0.86 -10.70 5.13
CA HIS A 132 2.18 -10.98 4.60
C HIS A 132 2.05 -11.90 3.40
N HIS A 133 2.53 -11.42 2.28
CA HIS A 133 2.57 -12.15 1.01
C HIS A 133 3.99 -12.61 0.76
N THR A 134 4.15 -13.89 0.42
CA THR A 134 5.44 -14.55 0.15
C THR A 134 5.39 -15.31 -1.18
N TRP A 135 6.52 -15.84 -1.58
CA TRP A 135 6.63 -16.76 -2.69
C TRP A 135 7.16 -18.10 -2.19
N GLU A 136 6.34 -19.13 -2.32
CA GLU A 136 6.67 -20.48 -1.91
C GLU A 136 6.65 -21.40 -3.12
N ASN A 137 7.78 -22.04 -3.42
CA ASN A 137 7.93 -22.92 -4.58
C ASN A 137 7.48 -22.28 -5.93
N GLY A 138 7.79 -20.99 -6.11
CA GLY A 138 7.44 -20.24 -7.32
C GLY A 138 5.97 -19.81 -7.41
N LYS A 139 5.20 -19.92 -6.32
CA LYS A 139 3.79 -19.53 -6.25
C LYS A 139 3.56 -18.50 -5.16
N PRO A 140 2.61 -17.56 -5.35
CA PRO A 140 2.23 -16.64 -4.30
C PRO A 140 1.53 -17.36 -3.14
N ALA A 141 1.98 -17.07 -1.93
CA ALA A 141 1.38 -17.50 -0.68
C ALA A 141 1.09 -16.26 0.18
N TRP A 142 0.17 -16.35 1.12
CA TRP A 142 -0.18 -15.24 2.00
C TRP A 142 -0.75 -15.72 3.32
N VAL A 143 -0.47 -14.97 4.38
CA VAL A 143 -0.99 -15.22 5.71
C VAL A 143 -1.45 -13.90 6.34
N LYS A 144 -2.57 -13.93 7.06
CA LYS A 144 -2.98 -12.81 7.89
C LYS A 144 -2.07 -12.76 9.12
N PHE A 145 -1.26 -11.71 9.21
CA PHE A 145 -0.19 -11.58 10.17
C PHE A 145 -0.62 -10.88 11.45
N SER A 146 -1.46 -9.85 11.30
CA SER A 146 -2.02 -9.11 12.43
C SER A 146 -3.36 -8.49 12.06
N TYR A 147 -4.18 -8.10 13.05
CA TYR A 147 -5.45 -7.44 12.76
C TYR A 147 -5.95 -6.62 13.96
N LEU A 148 -6.78 -5.63 13.65
CA LEU A 148 -7.60 -4.88 14.59
C LEU A 148 -9.07 -5.07 14.18
N LEU A 149 -9.92 -5.47 15.12
CA LEU A 149 -11.37 -5.48 14.93
C LEU A 149 -11.95 -4.12 15.33
N GLU A 150 -12.55 -3.43 14.37
CA GLU A 150 -13.21 -2.14 14.54
C GLU A 150 -14.19 -1.94 13.40
N GLU A 151 -15.28 -1.24 13.61
CA GLU A 151 -16.24 -0.94 12.56
C GLU A 151 -15.82 0.28 11.74
N TYR A 152 -15.75 0.14 10.42
CA TYR A 152 -15.52 1.23 9.48
C TYR A 152 -16.66 1.29 8.47
N LEU A 153 -17.28 2.45 8.34
CA LEU A 153 -18.46 2.63 7.51
C LEU A 153 -18.08 2.85 6.03
N PRO A 154 -18.79 2.22 5.08
CA PRO A 154 -18.66 2.51 3.67
C PRO A 154 -18.87 4.02 3.37
N ASN A 155 -18.27 4.49 2.29
CA ASN A 155 -18.33 5.88 1.81
C ASN A 155 -17.87 6.94 2.82
N THR A 156 -17.13 6.52 3.84
CA THR A 156 -16.53 7.40 4.85
C THR A 156 -15.03 7.51 4.62
N LYS A 157 -14.50 8.73 4.68
CA LYS A 157 -13.05 8.97 4.54
C LYS A 157 -12.34 8.64 5.84
N TYR A 158 -11.33 7.78 5.75
CA TYR A 158 -10.45 7.41 6.85
C TYR A 158 -9.01 7.69 6.47
N GLN A 159 -8.24 8.23 7.40
CA GLN A 159 -6.79 8.32 7.24
C GLN A 159 -6.13 7.09 7.86
N LEU A 160 -5.60 6.23 7.00
CA LEU A 160 -4.80 5.08 7.42
C LEU A 160 -3.34 5.51 7.52
N ASN A 161 -2.72 5.23 8.67
CA ASN A 161 -1.34 5.56 8.97
C ASN A 161 -0.55 4.27 9.22
N ALA A 162 0.62 4.17 8.62
CA ALA A 162 1.60 3.10 8.84
C ALA A 162 2.92 3.74 9.30
N VAL A 163 3.34 3.44 10.52
CA VAL A 163 4.61 3.90 11.08
C VAL A 163 5.54 2.71 11.20
N ILE A 164 6.64 2.73 10.46
CA ILE A 164 7.65 1.67 10.48
C ILE A 164 8.84 2.21 11.27
N THR A 165 9.23 1.51 12.33
CA THR A 165 10.35 1.89 13.19
C THR A 165 11.41 0.80 13.19
N ASP A 166 12.67 1.18 12.97
CA ASP A 166 13.81 0.27 13.14
C ASP A 166 14.08 0.05 14.61
N THR A 167 14.07 -1.20 15.04
CA THR A 167 14.33 -1.58 16.44
C THR A 167 15.40 -2.66 16.50
N PRO A 168 16.05 -2.88 17.67
CA PRO A 168 17.01 -3.98 17.84
C PRO A 168 16.44 -5.37 17.55
N LYS A 169 15.10 -5.52 17.53
CA LYS A 169 14.40 -6.79 17.25
C LYS A 169 13.90 -6.89 15.80
N GLY A 170 14.17 -5.90 14.97
CA GLY A 170 13.70 -5.80 13.59
C GLY A 170 12.72 -4.63 13.39
N GLN A 171 12.14 -4.56 12.20
CA GLN A 171 11.22 -3.49 11.84
C GLN A 171 9.86 -3.70 12.49
N MET A 172 9.45 -2.72 13.28
CA MET A 172 8.13 -2.68 13.95
C MET A 172 7.19 -1.78 13.17
N LEU A 173 6.06 -2.34 12.76
CA LEU A 173 4.93 -1.61 12.17
C LEU A 173 3.93 -1.24 13.26
N GLU A 174 3.58 0.04 13.36
CA GLU A 174 2.38 0.51 14.04
C GLU A 174 1.37 1.00 12.97
N VAL A 175 0.16 0.48 13.01
CA VAL A 175 -0.94 0.91 12.16
C VAL A 175 -1.92 1.70 12.99
N GLY A 176 -2.32 2.88 12.48
CA GLY A 176 -3.28 3.76 13.14
C GLY A 176 -4.39 4.21 12.20
N CYS A 177 -5.63 4.20 12.68
CA CYS A 177 -6.80 4.72 11.99
C CYS A 177 -7.87 5.12 13.03
N ASN A 178 -8.48 6.29 12.85
CA ASN A 178 -9.59 6.76 13.67
C ASN A 178 -9.32 6.67 15.21
N GLY A 179 -8.09 7.03 15.62
CA GLY A 179 -7.69 7.01 17.04
C GLY A 179 -7.35 5.62 17.60
N LYS A 180 -7.58 4.55 16.87
CA LYS A 180 -7.18 3.18 17.24
C LYS A 180 -5.81 2.86 16.66
N LYS A 181 -5.05 2.00 17.36
CA LYS A 181 -3.72 1.57 16.95
C LYS A 181 -3.47 0.12 17.30
N PHE A 182 -2.66 -0.53 16.49
CA PHE A 182 -2.10 -1.85 16.76
C PHE A 182 -0.77 -2.00 16.04
N GLY A 183 -0.02 -3.05 16.32
CA GLY A 183 1.28 -3.24 15.67
C GLY A 183 1.72 -4.68 15.58
N CYS A 184 2.73 -4.90 14.74
CA CYS A 184 3.40 -6.17 14.56
C CYS A 184 4.81 -5.95 14.03
N PHE A 185 5.68 -6.94 14.15
CA PHE A 185 6.97 -6.91 13.47
C PHE A 185 6.80 -7.28 11.99
N LEU A 186 7.67 -6.77 11.14
CA LEU A 186 7.73 -7.08 9.71
C LEU A 186 9.01 -7.90 9.43
N PRO A 187 8.98 -9.23 9.57
CA PRO A 187 10.17 -10.04 9.39
C PRO A 187 10.72 -9.91 7.96
N GLY A 188 12.01 -9.71 7.81
CA GLY A 188 12.69 -9.65 6.52
C GLY A 188 12.53 -8.34 5.73
N LEU A 189 11.83 -7.31 6.24
CA LEU A 189 11.59 -6.08 5.51
C LEU A 189 12.88 -5.36 5.07
N GLY A 190 13.91 -5.34 5.90
CA GLY A 190 15.13 -4.57 5.62
C GLY A 190 14.93 -3.06 5.79
N LYS A 191 15.93 -2.29 5.36
CA LYS A 191 15.95 -0.82 5.51
C LYS A 191 15.57 -0.06 4.24
N GLU A 192 15.40 -0.74 3.13
CA GLU A 192 15.01 -0.12 1.86
C GLU A 192 13.81 -0.85 1.27
N PHE A 193 12.74 -0.11 1.02
CA PHE A 193 11.49 -0.68 0.53
C PHE A 193 10.69 0.34 -0.28
N TYR A 194 9.77 -0.18 -1.09
CA TYR A 194 8.75 0.62 -1.76
C TYR A 194 7.52 0.77 -0.86
N LEU A 195 6.87 1.92 -0.98
CA LEU A 195 5.57 2.22 -0.38
C LEU A 195 4.57 2.57 -1.46
N GLY A 196 3.33 2.17 -1.30
CA GLY A 196 2.31 2.45 -2.28
C GLY A 196 0.90 2.18 -1.78
N ILE A 197 -0.03 2.20 -2.73
CA ILE A 197 -1.44 1.97 -2.50
C ILE A 197 -1.97 0.91 -3.48
N ILE A 198 -2.96 0.16 -3.02
CA ILE A 198 -3.68 -0.82 -3.84
C ILE A 198 -5.18 -0.65 -3.61
N GLY A 199 -5.93 -0.55 -4.69
CA GLY A 199 -7.36 -0.80 -4.69
C GLY A 199 -7.60 -2.27 -5.04
N CYS A 200 -8.30 -2.99 -4.18
CA CYS A 200 -8.53 -4.43 -4.32
C CYS A 200 -9.93 -4.79 -3.82
N GLU A 201 -10.72 -5.47 -4.65
CA GLU A 201 -12.05 -5.93 -4.28
C GLU A 201 -13.00 -4.78 -3.85
N GLY A 202 -13.90 -4.36 -4.72
CA GLY A 202 -14.78 -3.21 -4.53
C GLY A 202 -14.31 -1.96 -5.27
N ARG A 203 -14.90 -0.81 -4.98
CA ARG A 203 -14.50 0.50 -5.48
C ARG A 203 -13.85 1.29 -4.35
N ASN A 204 -12.53 1.45 -4.46
CA ASN A 204 -11.71 2.04 -3.42
C ASN A 204 -11.20 3.40 -3.90
N ARG A 205 -11.39 4.43 -3.09
CA ARG A 205 -11.00 5.80 -3.41
C ARG A 205 -9.81 6.21 -2.58
N PHE A 206 -8.85 6.87 -3.22
CA PHE A 206 -7.67 7.43 -2.57
C PHE A 206 -7.63 8.94 -2.83
N TYR A 207 -7.50 9.73 -1.77
CA TYR A 207 -7.55 11.19 -1.80
C TYR A 207 -6.19 11.84 -1.70
N ASP A 208 -5.27 11.19 -1.01
CA ASP A 208 -3.87 11.63 -0.86
C ASP A 208 -2.92 10.45 -0.62
N PHE A 209 -1.63 10.73 -0.70
CA PHE A 209 -0.58 9.81 -0.30
C PHE A 209 0.61 10.59 0.22
N LYS A 210 1.14 10.20 1.39
CA LYS A 210 2.22 10.90 2.07
C LYS A 210 3.25 9.92 2.60
N ILE A 211 4.52 10.29 2.46
CA ILE A 211 5.66 9.57 3.02
C ILE A 211 6.55 10.58 3.74
N SER A 212 7.00 10.22 4.94
CA SER A 212 7.99 10.96 5.70
C SER A 212 9.01 9.98 6.27
N ALA A 213 10.29 10.26 6.10
CA ALA A 213 11.38 9.46 6.67
C ALA A 213 12.35 10.35 7.44
N ASP A 214 12.74 9.92 8.63
CA ASP A 214 13.65 10.65 9.49
C ASP A 214 15.06 10.77 8.87
N LYS A 215 15.78 11.83 9.26
CA LYS A 215 17.22 11.92 9.01
C LYS A 215 17.96 10.71 9.58
N GLY A 216 18.77 10.07 8.77
CA GLY A 216 19.69 9.05 9.23
C GLY A 216 21.03 9.64 9.62
N ASP A 217 21.60 9.17 10.72
CA ASP A 217 23.04 9.30 10.91
C ASP A 217 23.69 8.49 9.79
N ALA A 218 24.61 9.10 9.05
CA ALA A 218 25.40 8.40 8.07
C ALA A 218 26.12 7.24 8.79
N LEU A 219 25.84 6.01 8.37
CA LEU A 219 26.68 4.92 8.79
C LEU A 219 28.07 5.18 8.18
N THR A 220 29.04 5.42 9.03
CA THR A 220 30.46 5.28 8.63
C THR A 220 30.65 3.84 8.21
N GLU A 221 30.97 3.63 6.92
CA GLU A 221 31.55 2.40 6.42
C GLU A 221 32.90 2.11 7.12
#